data_c16cfc3616495cb0c2d35173d9636a31
#
_entry.id   c16cfc3616495cb0c2d35173d9636a31
#
_cell.length_a   1.000
_cell.length_b   1.000
_cell.length_c   1.000
_cell.angle_alpha   90.00
_cell.angle_beta   90.00
_cell.angle_gamma   90.00
#
_symmetry.space_group_name_H-M   'P 1'
#
loop_
_entity.id
_entity.type
_entity.pdbx_description
1 polymer ?
#
loop_
_entity_poly.entity_id
_entity_poly.type
_entity_poly.pdbx_seq_one_letter_code
_entity_poly.pdbx_strand_id
1 'polypeptide(L)'
;MFIIGSFLFFVMLVNRYYFSTWGVWRICLIGNILVQPGICLLVRRYMKLRYRNWSQKGSAETYLQDTEDSIYYQTWKAKEKQSEKRFRNILAVERSAAAAYLFFISYSSRWGWNYAAGYMLVATVFIEYICCREVIQRYWRNELDQIMEQTESFFQKRLEQALEIERKSLEKVSRSDQLRVDLITNVSHDLKTPLTSIVGYLELIKKEELSDVVRDYVDVISTRAGKLGEMINSLFSLAKASSGNVELHKETFELNRLMEQIFADMDDWIKESGLKFVTQLTEEDTAIYSDNSYFYRICQNLVENALKYSAKGTRVFIKTYKKEAGTDQKMVLEITNTSGYEMDFEKEDIIERFSRGDKARTSEGNGLGLAIVSTYVKALGGEFDIKVDCDQFKAIVSI
;
A
#
# COMPACT_ATOMS: atom_id res chain seq x y z
N MET A 1 -45.56 -38.35 -21.66
CA MET A 1 -46.21 -38.29 -20.35
C MET A 1 -47.10 -37.03 -20.18
N PHE A 2 -46.54 -35.86 -20.39
CA PHE A 2 -47.33 -34.57 -20.31
C PHE A 2 -48.56 -34.58 -21.23
N ILE A 3 -48.43 -34.99 -22.51
CA ILE A 3 -49.52 -35.08 -23.49
C ILE A 3 -50.57 -36.10 -23.06
N ILE A 4 -50.16 -37.24 -22.51
CA ILE A 4 -51.03 -38.30 -22.03
C ILE A 4 -51.82 -37.80 -20.79
N GLY A 5 -51.18 -37.11 -19.85
CA GLY A 5 -51.81 -36.55 -18.68
C GLY A 5 -52.82 -35.45 -19.04
N SER A 6 -52.45 -34.55 -19.97
CA SER A 6 -53.33 -33.50 -20.50
C SER A 6 -54.50 -34.11 -21.28
N PHE A 7 -54.30 -35.16 -22.03
CA PHE A 7 -55.33 -35.87 -22.73
C PHE A 7 -56.30 -36.59 -21.78
N LEU A 8 -55.79 -37.23 -20.75
CA LEU A 8 -56.64 -37.83 -19.69
C LEU A 8 -57.48 -36.78 -18.99
N PHE A 9 -56.92 -35.62 -18.74
CA PHE A 9 -57.65 -34.51 -18.16
C PHE A 9 -58.74 -33.96 -19.10
N PHE A 10 -58.43 -33.88 -20.41
CA PHE A 10 -59.38 -33.47 -21.43
C PHE A 10 -60.52 -34.50 -21.59
N VAL A 11 -60.19 -35.80 -21.62
CA VAL A 11 -61.19 -36.89 -21.66
C VAL A 11 -62.14 -36.84 -20.46
N MET A 12 -61.64 -36.50 -19.28
CA MET A 12 -62.43 -36.33 -18.07
C MET A 12 -63.38 -35.13 -18.17
N LEU A 13 -62.91 -34.00 -18.73
CA LEU A 13 -63.73 -32.80 -18.96
C LEU A 13 -64.85 -33.08 -19.97
N VAL A 14 -64.62 -33.86 -21.02
CA VAL A 14 -65.58 -34.14 -22.09
C VAL A 14 -66.59 -35.22 -21.68
N ASN A 15 -66.16 -36.28 -20.95
CA ASN A 15 -67.02 -37.44 -20.60
C ASN A 15 -67.58 -37.36 -19.18
N ARG A 16 -67.98 -36.22 -18.77
CA ARG A 16 -68.44 -35.84 -17.43
C ARG A 16 -69.60 -36.72 -16.88
N TYR A 17 -70.41 -37.33 -17.71
CA TYR A 17 -71.60 -38.08 -17.31
C TYR A 17 -71.36 -39.56 -17.00
N TYR A 18 -70.19 -40.12 -17.34
CA TYR A 18 -69.93 -41.57 -17.29
C TYR A 18 -69.06 -42.05 -16.13
N PHE A 19 -68.51 -41.15 -15.34
CA PHE A 19 -67.60 -41.57 -14.27
C PHE A 19 -68.19 -41.41 -12.88
N SER A 20 -68.12 -42.47 -12.07
CA SER A 20 -68.39 -42.39 -10.64
C SER A 20 -67.39 -41.43 -9.96
N THR A 21 -67.83 -40.82 -8.84
CA THR A 21 -66.96 -39.94 -8.04
C THR A 21 -65.58 -40.51 -7.76
N TRP A 22 -65.45 -41.83 -7.53
CA TRP A 22 -64.21 -42.56 -7.33
C TRP A 22 -63.37 -42.62 -8.61
N GLY A 23 -63.95 -42.78 -9.77
CA GLY A 23 -63.25 -42.80 -11.06
C GLY A 23 -62.64 -41.45 -11.39
N VAL A 24 -63.34 -40.35 -11.14
CA VAL A 24 -62.85 -38.98 -11.30
C VAL A 24 -61.60 -38.74 -10.43
N TRP A 25 -61.63 -39.19 -9.18
CA TRP A 25 -60.49 -39.07 -8.25
C TRP A 25 -59.23 -39.78 -8.77
N ARG A 26 -59.32 -41.00 -9.24
CA ARG A 26 -58.20 -41.78 -9.78
C ARG A 26 -57.62 -41.12 -11.02
N ILE A 27 -58.46 -40.65 -11.93
CA ILE A 27 -57.98 -40.01 -13.18
C ILE A 27 -57.29 -38.69 -12.89
N CYS A 28 -57.83 -37.88 -11.97
CA CYS A 28 -57.19 -36.64 -11.54
C CYS A 28 -55.82 -36.90 -10.86
N LEU A 29 -55.74 -37.91 -9.99
CA LEU A 29 -54.49 -38.28 -9.33
C LEU A 29 -53.42 -38.76 -10.31
N ILE A 30 -53.81 -39.63 -11.23
CA ILE A 30 -52.88 -40.16 -12.26
C ILE A 30 -52.46 -39.04 -13.23
N GLY A 31 -53.42 -38.19 -13.64
CA GLY A 31 -53.16 -37.06 -14.51
C GLY A 31 -52.14 -36.11 -13.89
N ASN A 32 -52.28 -35.78 -12.60
CA ASN A 32 -51.35 -34.96 -11.87
C ASN A 32 -49.95 -35.55 -11.74
N ILE A 33 -49.85 -36.83 -11.41
CA ILE A 33 -48.53 -37.53 -11.31
C ILE A 33 -47.79 -37.50 -12.66
N LEU A 34 -48.51 -37.54 -13.78
CA LEU A 34 -47.94 -37.55 -15.13
C LEU A 34 -47.63 -36.13 -15.64
N VAL A 35 -48.42 -35.13 -15.28
CA VAL A 35 -48.30 -33.75 -15.78
C VAL A 35 -47.19 -32.99 -15.02
N GLN A 36 -47.12 -33.16 -13.70
CA GLN A 36 -46.15 -32.40 -12.87
C GLN A 36 -44.71 -32.54 -13.28
N PRO A 37 -44.13 -33.76 -13.54
CA PRO A 37 -42.74 -33.89 -14.01
C PRO A 37 -42.54 -33.20 -15.35
N GLY A 38 -43.54 -33.19 -16.23
CA GLY A 38 -43.50 -32.54 -17.53
C GLY A 38 -43.40 -31.03 -17.39
N ILE A 39 -44.21 -30.41 -16.53
CA ILE A 39 -44.16 -28.95 -16.25
C ILE A 39 -42.82 -28.57 -15.63
N CYS A 40 -42.33 -29.34 -14.64
CA CYS A 40 -41.01 -29.10 -14.04
C CYS A 40 -39.88 -29.15 -15.07
N LEU A 41 -39.91 -30.12 -15.99
CA LEU A 41 -38.92 -30.24 -17.07
C LEU A 41 -39.00 -29.07 -18.07
N LEU A 42 -40.21 -28.62 -18.41
CA LEU A 42 -40.43 -27.47 -19.30
C LEU A 42 -39.94 -26.17 -18.65
N VAL A 43 -40.23 -25.96 -17.39
CA VAL A 43 -39.71 -24.79 -16.62
C VAL A 43 -38.20 -24.83 -16.55
N ARG A 44 -37.61 -25.97 -16.23
CA ARG A 44 -36.16 -26.14 -16.21
C ARG A 44 -35.52 -25.87 -17.58
N ARG A 45 -36.10 -26.39 -18.66
CA ARG A 45 -35.62 -26.15 -20.04
C ARG A 45 -35.75 -24.70 -20.46
N TYR A 46 -36.87 -24.04 -20.12
CA TYR A 46 -37.10 -22.64 -20.38
C TYR A 46 -36.07 -21.75 -19.65
N MET A 47 -35.84 -22.01 -18.38
CA MET A 47 -34.84 -21.31 -17.60
C MET A 47 -33.44 -21.48 -18.20
N LYS A 48 -33.04 -22.71 -18.54
CA LYS A 48 -31.73 -23.01 -19.17
C LYS A 48 -31.55 -22.30 -20.52
N LEU A 49 -32.57 -22.28 -21.40
CA LEU A 49 -32.49 -21.61 -22.70
C LEU A 49 -32.40 -20.09 -22.57
N ARG A 50 -33.15 -19.53 -21.64
CA ARG A 50 -33.16 -18.09 -21.40
C ARG A 50 -31.82 -17.63 -20.79
N TYR A 51 -31.23 -18.44 -19.92
CA TYR A 51 -29.95 -18.14 -19.28
C TYR A 51 -28.77 -18.33 -20.24
N ARG A 52 -28.77 -19.34 -21.10
CA ARG A 52 -27.76 -19.54 -22.13
C ARG A 52 -27.61 -18.35 -23.08
N ASN A 53 -28.74 -17.74 -23.46
CA ASN A 53 -28.75 -16.52 -24.28
C ASN A 53 -28.22 -15.30 -23.52
N TRP A 54 -28.22 -15.32 -22.21
CA TRP A 54 -27.68 -14.25 -21.39
C TRP A 54 -26.17 -14.41 -21.13
N SER A 55 -25.72 -15.60 -20.84
CA SER A 55 -24.29 -15.93 -20.62
C SER A 55 -23.44 -15.76 -21.90
N GLN A 56 -24.03 -15.97 -23.08
CA GLN A 56 -23.35 -15.72 -24.36
C GLN A 56 -23.26 -14.24 -24.76
N LYS A 57 -24.11 -13.38 -24.19
CA LYS A 57 -24.08 -11.91 -24.44
C LYS A 57 -23.18 -11.15 -23.51
N GLY A 58 -22.73 -11.77 -22.43
CA GLY A 58 -21.79 -11.21 -21.47
C GLY A 58 -20.59 -12.12 -21.35
N SER A 59 -19.75 -12.20 -22.39
CA SER A 59 -18.44 -12.79 -22.20
C SER A 59 -17.72 -11.95 -21.16
N ALA A 60 -17.30 -12.59 -20.07
CA ALA A 60 -16.60 -11.96 -18.95
C ALA A 60 -15.37 -11.14 -19.40
N GLU A 61 -14.83 -11.46 -20.59
CA GLU A 61 -13.70 -10.73 -21.19
C GLU A 61 -14.01 -9.27 -21.60
N THR A 62 -15.26 -8.96 -21.98
CA THR A 62 -15.60 -7.59 -22.39
C THR A 62 -15.86 -6.66 -21.21
N TYR A 63 -16.17 -7.22 -20.01
CA TYR A 63 -16.45 -6.44 -18.80
C TYR A 63 -15.22 -6.24 -17.91
N LEU A 64 -14.10 -6.90 -18.21
CA LEU A 64 -12.87 -6.87 -17.42
C LEU A 64 -11.86 -5.83 -17.91
N GLN A 65 -12.16 -5.14 -19.01
CA GLN A 65 -11.29 -4.11 -19.55
C GLN A 65 -11.55 -2.71 -18.97
N ASP A 66 -12.69 -2.50 -18.31
CA ASP A 66 -13.01 -1.23 -17.67
C ASP A 66 -13.03 -1.33 -16.14
N THR A 67 -12.25 -0.51 -15.53
CA THR A 67 -11.91 -0.31 -14.12
C THR A 67 -13.08 0.11 -13.22
N GLU A 68 -14.24 -0.54 -13.28
CA GLU A 68 -15.37 -0.15 -12.44
C GLU A 68 -16.04 -1.35 -11.74
N ASP A 69 -15.39 -1.86 -10.68
CA ASP A 69 -15.96 -2.83 -9.74
C ASP A 69 -17.33 -2.39 -9.19
N SER A 70 -17.60 -1.09 -9.13
CA SER A 70 -18.88 -0.53 -8.70
C SER A 70 -20.00 -0.71 -9.73
N ILE A 71 -19.71 -0.64 -11.02
CA ILE A 71 -20.71 -0.77 -12.10
C ILE A 71 -21.15 -2.23 -12.26
N TYR A 72 -20.20 -3.18 -12.14
CA TYR A 72 -20.54 -4.61 -12.21
C TYR A 72 -21.49 -5.01 -11.07
N TYR A 73 -21.18 -4.61 -9.84
CA TYR A 73 -22.02 -4.86 -8.68
C TYR A 73 -23.40 -4.18 -8.81
N GLN A 74 -23.45 -2.94 -9.27
CA GLN A 74 -24.71 -2.21 -9.47
C GLN A 74 -25.54 -2.81 -10.62
N THR A 75 -24.93 -3.22 -11.72
CA THR A 75 -25.65 -3.88 -12.83
C THR A 75 -26.15 -5.27 -12.43
N TRP A 76 -25.39 -6.01 -11.63
CA TRP A 76 -25.82 -7.28 -11.06
C TRP A 76 -27.03 -7.08 -10.12
N LYS A 77 -26.96 -6.15 -9.19
CA LYS A 77 -28.03 -5.83 -8.24
C LYS A 77 -29.30 -5.29 -8.93
N ALA A 78 -29.15 -4.52 -9.99
CA ALA A 78 -30.28 -4.06 -10.81
C ALA A 78 -30.96 -5.22 -11.56
N LYS A 79 -30.18 -6.17 -12.07
CA LYS A 79 -30.69 -7.37 -12.76
C LYS A 79 -31.37 -8.36 -11.79
N GLU A 80 -30.81 -8.55 -10.60
CA GLU A 80 -31.42 -9.31 -9.52
C GLU A 80 -32.79 -8.73 -9.16
N LYS A 81 -32.87 -7.44 -8.90
CA LYS A 81 -34.11 -6.73 -8.60
C LYS A 81 -35.12 -6.80 -9.75
N GLN A 82 -34.66 -6.77 -10.99
CA GLN A 82 -35.53 -6.95 -12.16
C GLN A 82 -36.03 -8.38 -12.28
N SER A 83 -35.22 -9.37 -11.98
CA SER A 83 -35.62 -10.79 -11.98
C SER A 83 -36.64 -11.09 -10.87
N GLU A 84 -36.44 -10.57 -9.67
CA GLU A 84 -37.42 -10.65 -8.57
C GLU A 84 -38.74 -9.97 -8.90
N LYS A 85 -38.73 -8.80 -9.55
CA LYS A 85 -39.94 -8.12 -9.99
C LYS A 85 -40.71 -8.94 -11.02
N ARG A 86 -40.01 -9.54 -11.98
CA ARG A 86 -40.64 -10.45 -12.98
C ARG A 86 -41.21 -11.69 -12.33
N PHE A 87 -40.49 -12.30 -11.40
CA PHE A 87 -40.91 -13.46 -10.64
C PHE A 87 -42.21 -13.13 -9.83
N ARG A 88 -42.24 -12.00 -9.12
CA ARG A 88 -43.46 -11.51 -8.42
C ARG A 88 -44.64 -11.32 -9.36
N ASN A 89 -44.40 -10.79 -10.56
CA ASN A 89 -45.47 -10.60 -11.56
C ASN A 89 -46.03 -11.94 -12.07
N ILE A 90 -45.19 -12.94 -12.31
CA ILE A 90 -45.62 -14.30 -12.69
C ILE A 90 -46.45 -14.91 -11.56
N LEU A 91 -45.98 -14.81 -10.32
CA LEU A 91 -46.74 -15.25 -9.14
C LEU A 91 -48.05 -14.53 -8.95
N ALA A 92 -48.12 -13.22 -9.27
CA ALA A 92 -49.36 -12.44 -9.21
C ALA A 92 -50.37 -12.91 -10.27
N VAL A 93 -49.90 -13.22 -11.49
CA VAL A 93 -50.76 -13.78 -12.56
C VAL A 93 -51.29 -15.16 -12.17
N GLU A 94 -50.44 -16.04 -11.62
CA GLU A 94 -50.86 -17.37 -11.15
C GLU A 94 -51.88 -17.28 -10.00
N ARG A 95 -51.65 -16.38 -9.02
CA ARG A 95 -52.61 -16.12 -7.92
C ARG A 95 -53.96 -15.60 -8.45
N SER A 96 -53.90 -14.69 -9.43
CA SER A 96 -55.11 -14.15 -10.04
C SER A 96 -55.87 -15.21 -10.83
N ALA A 97 -55.18 -16.09 -11.55
CA ALA A 97 -55.76 -17.22 -12.26
C ALA A 97 -56.38 -18.24 -11.29
N ALA A 98 -55.70 -18.56 -10.18
CA ALA A 98 -56.20 -19.45 -9.14
C ALA A 98 -57.46 -18.84 -8.45
N ALA A 99 -57.45 -17.54 -8.16
CA ALA A 99 -58.62 -16.84 -7.58
C ALA A 99 -59.80 -16.80 -8.52
N ALA A 100 -59.59 -16.50 -9.82
CA ALA A 100 -60.63 -16.54 -10.86
C ALA A 100 -61.21 -17.94 -11.02
N TYR A 101 -60.35 -18.98 -10.93
CA TYR A 101 -60.77 -20.36 -10.99
C TYR A 101 -61.59 -20.77 -9.75
N LEU A 102 -61.18 -20.35 -8.55
CA LEU A 102 -61.98 -20.54 -7.31
C LEU A 102 -63.32 -19.85 -7.40
N PHE A 103 -63.38 -18.63 -7.93
CA PHE A 103 -64.62 -17.91 -8.16
C PHE A 103 -65.52 -18.64 -9.15
N PHE A 104 -64.97 -19.14 -10.25
CA PHE A 104 -65.69 -19.92 -11.23
C PHE A 104 -66.27 -21.23 -10.64
N ILE A 105 -65.52 -21.95 -9.81
CA ILE A 105 -65.98 -23.14 -9.09
C ILE A 105 -67.14 -22.78 -8.12
N SER A 106 -66.98 -21.70 -7.35
CA SER A 106 -68.03 -21.24 -6.42
C SER A 106 -69.30 -20.83 -7.13
N TYR A 107 -69.16 -20.17 -8.28
CA TYR A 107 -70.32 -19.81 -9.12
C TYR A 107 -70.96 -21.05 -9.75
N SER A 108 -70.19 -21.99 -10.24
CA SER A 108 -70.63 -23.26 -10.87
C SER A 108 -71.25 -24.25 -9.86
N SER A 109 -70.94 -24.13 -8.56
CA SER A 109 -71.51 -24.95 -7.49
C SER A 109 -73.01 -24.77 -7.34
N ARG A 110 -73.53 -23.63 -7.75
CA ARG A 110 -75.01 -23.39 -7.84
C ARG A 110 -75.77 -24.30 -8.82
N TRP A 111 -75.00 -24.99 -9.72
CA TRP A 111 -75.55 -25.87 -10.77
C TRP A 111 -75.24 -27.38 -10.53
N GLY A 112 -75.16 -27.79 -9.25
CA GLY A 112 -75.09 -29.23 -8.87
C GLY A 112 -73.70 -29.91 -9.15
N TRP A 113 -72.64 -29.18 -9.20
CA TRP A 113 -71.30 -29.76 -9.33
C TRP A 113 -70.81 -30.37 -8.01
N ASN A 114 -70.13 -31.53 -8.11
CA ASN A 114 -69.53 -32.19 -6.96
C ASN A 114 -68.43 -31.30 -6.39
N TYR A 115 -68.62 -30.72 -5.21
CA TYR A 115 -67.66 -29.91 -4.49
C TYR A 115 -66.27 -30.58 -4.35
N ALA A 116 -66.24 -31.89 -4.24
CA ALA A 116 -65.03 -32.69 -4.11
C ALA A 116 -64.08 -32.54 -5.31
N ALA A 117 -64.59 -32.50 -6.55
CA ALA A 117 -63.76 -32.33 -7.76
C ALA A 117 -63.13 -30.92 -7.83
N GLY A 118 -63.89 -29.91 -7.35
CA GLY A 118 -63.41 -28.53 -7.26
C GLY A 118 -62.24 -28.36 -6.27
N TYR A 119 -62.38 -28.93 -5.09
CA TYR A 119 -61.31 -28.88 -4.07
C TYR A 119 -60.04 -29.61 -4.53
N MET A 120 -60.18 -30.73 -5.26
CA MET A 120 -59.04 -31.45 -5.81
C MET A 120 -58.27 -30.64 -6.86
N LEU A 121 -58.97 -29.98 -7.76
CA LEU A 121 -58.32 -29.13 -8.76
C LEU A 121 -57.54 -27.98 -8.12
N VAL A 122 -58.14 -27.36 -7.08
CA VAL A 122 -57.42 -26.33 -6.30
C VAL A 122 -56.17 -26.88 -5.61
N ALA A 123 -56.28 -28.03 -4.96
CA ALA A 123 -55.15 -28.69 -4.33
C ALA A 123 -54.05 -29.03 -5.36
N THR A 124 -54.44 -29.42 -6.57
CA THR A 124 -53.49 -29.75 -7.66
C THR A 124 -52.71 -28.52 -8.10
N VAL A 125 -53.42 -27.40 -8.38
CA VAL A 125 -52.76 -26.15 -8.77
C VAL A 125 -51.84 -25.63 -7.66
N PHE A 126 -52.22 -25.81 -6.39
CA PHE A 126 -51.40 -25.44 -5.25
C PHE A 126 -50.14 -26.28 -5.14
N ILE A 127 -50.23 -27.59 -5.33
CA ILE A 127 -49.08 -28.52 -5.34
C ILE A 127 -48.16 -28.21 -6.52
N GLU A 128 -48.69 -27.98 -7.73
CA GLU A 128 -47.91 -27.56 -8.90
C GLU A 128 -47.19 -26.25 -8.64
N TYR A 129 -47.82 -25.29 -8.03
CA TYR A 129 -47.21 -24.03 -7.64
C TYR A 129 -46.00 -24.23 -6.68
N ILE A 130 -46.17 -25.07 -5.63
CA ILE A 130 -45.09 -25.35 -4.69
C ILE A 130 -43.95 -26.07 -5.40
N CYS A 131 -44.22 -27.05 -6.21
CA CYS A 131 -43.18 -27.80 -6.97
C CYS A 131 -42.42 -26.90 -7.95
N CYS A 132 -43.12 -26.08 -8.71
CA CYS A 132 -42.49 -25.13 -9.64
C CYS A 132 -41.63 -24.08 -8.88
N ARG A 133 -42.12 -23.56 -7.78
CA ARG A 133 -41.39 -22.64 -6.92
C ARG A 133 -40.10 -23.26 -6.42
N GLU A 134 -40.13 -24.50 -5.91
CA GLU A 134 -38.98 -25.21 -5.39
C GLU A 134 -37.92 -25.48 -6.48
N VAL A 135 -38.37 -25.88 -7.68
CA VAL A 135 -37.46 -26.10 -8.83
C VAL A 135 -36.78 -24.81 -9.25
N ILE A 136 -37.53 -23.69 -9.31
CA ILE A 136 -36.98 -22.37 -9.66
C ILE A 136 -36.00 -21.91 -8.60
N GLN A 137 -36.31 -22.05 -7.30
CA GLN A 137 -35.40 -21.66 -6.22
C GLN A 137 -34.10 -22.48 -6.21
N ARG A 138 -34.18 -23.81 -6.40
CA ARG A 138 -32.97 -24.66 -6.49
C ARG A 138 -32.12 -24.32 -7.69
N TYR A 139 -32.75 -24.03 -8.84
CA TYR A 139 -32.03 -23.60 -10.03
C TYR A 139 -31.26 -22.30 -9.80
N TRP A 140 -31.92 -21.27 -9.22
CA TRP A 140 -31.28 -20.00 -8.91
C TRP A 140 -30.16 -20.12 -7.89
N ARG A 141 -30.36 -20.95 -6.87
CA ARG A 141 -29.32 -21.16 -5.84
C ARG A 141 -28.06 -21.78 -6.46
N ASN A 142 -28.21 -22.84 -7.21
CA ASN A 142 -27.08 -23.49 -7.87
C ASN A 142 -26.35 -22.57 -8.86
N GLU A 143 -27.08 -21.72 -9.56
CA GLU A 143 -26.49 -20.78 -10.51
C GLU A 143 -25.74 -19.63 -9.79
N LEU A 144 -26.29 -19.15 -8.68
CA LEU A 144 -25.61 -18.16 -7.82
C LEU A 144 -24.34 -18.72 -7.21
N ASP A 145 -24.39 -19.95 -6.72
CA ASP A 145 -23.22 -20.63 -6.13
C ASP A 145 -22.09 -20.77 -7.16
N GLN A 146 -22.42 -21.15 -8.40
CA GLN A 146 -21.43 -21.24 -9.49
C GLN A 146 -20.82 -19.87 -9.85
N ILE A 147 -21.64 -18.82 -9.92
CA ILE A 147 -21.15 -17.47 -10.20
C ILE A 147 -20.26 -16.96 -9.05
N MET A 148 -20.64 -17.22 -7.81
CA MET A 148 -19.83 -16.85 -6.65
C MET A 148 -18.48 -17.56 -6.67
N GLU A 149 -18.45 -18.87 -6.89
CA GLU A 149 -17.21 -19.65 -6.97
C GLU A 149 -16.27 -19.15 -8.10
N GLN A 150 -16.84 -18.89 -9.29
CA GLN A 150 -16.06 -18.33 -10.41
C GLN A 150 -15.52 -16.92 -10.10
N THR A 151 -16.32 -16.08 -9.44
CA THR A 151 -15.93 -14.72 -9.08
C THR A 151 -14.82 -14.77 -8.03
N GLU A 152 -14.96 -15.60 -7.01
CA GLU A 152 -13.98 -15.76 -5.95
C GLU A 152 -12.63 -16.27 -6.49
N SER A 153 -12.66 -17.30 -7.35
CA SER A 153 -11.45 -17.83 -7.99
C SER A 153 -10.75 -16.78 -8.88
N PHE A 154 -11.53 -15.94 -9.55
CA PHE A 154 -11.01 -14.84 -10.35
C PHE A 154 -10.33 -13.76 -9.50
N PHE A 155 -10.97 -13.34 -8.39
CA PHE A 155 -10.39 -12.36 -7.48
C PHE A 155 -9.12 -12.88 -6.81
N GLN A 156 -9.11 -14.14 -6.37
CA GLN A 156 -7.91 -14.77 -5.81
C GLN A 156 -6.75 -14.74 -6.81
N LYS A 157 -6.99 -15.13 -8.05
CA LYS A 157 -5.95 -15.11 -9.10
C LYS A 157 -5.43 -13.70 -9.39
N ARG A 158 -6.31 -12.69 -9.39
CA ARG A 158 -5.92 -11.28 -9.58
C ARG A 158 -5.09 -10.76 -8.40
N LEU A 159 -5.48 -11.12 -7.18
CA LEU A 159 -4.75 -10.77 -5.97
C LEU A 159 -3.35 -11.38 -5.97
N GLU A 160 -3.22 -12.67 -6.30
CA GLU A 160 -1.93 -13.34 -6.44
C GLU A 160 -1.03 -12.67 -7.49
N GLN A 161 -1.59 -12.29 -8.65
CA GLN A 161 -0.84 -11.59 -9.69
C GLN A 161 -0.37 -10.20 -9.21
N ALA A 162 -1.22 -9.45 -8.52
CA ALA A 162 -0.87 -8.14 -7.98
C ALA A 162 0.25 -8.24 -6.93
N LEU A 163 0.14 -9.19 -6.00
CA LEU A 163 1.17 -9.45 -4.99
C LEU A 163 2.51 -9.90 -5.62
N GLU A 164 2.47 -10.70 -6.66
CA GLU A 164 3.68 -11.14 -7.36
C GLU A 164 4.37 -9.98 -8.10
N ILE A 165 3.61 -9.06 -8.70
CA ILE A 165 4.16 -7.85 -9.34
C ILE A 165 4.79 -6.94 -8.29
N GLU A 166 4.11 -6.73 -7.17
CA GLU A 166 4.62 -5.92 -6.07
C GLU A 166 5.91 -6.51 -5.49
N ARG A 167 5.93 -7.83 -5.23
CA ARG A 167 7.12 -8.53 -4.76
C ARG A 167 8.30 -8.37 -5.70
N LYS A 168 8.10 -8.57 -7.02
CA LYS A 168 9.14 -8.38 -8.02
C LYS A 168 9.64 -6.94 -8.11
N SER A 169 8.75 -5.97 -7.90
CA SER A 169 9.12 -4.56 -7.84
C SER A 169 10.01 -4.26 -6.63
N LEU A 170 9.62 -4.74 -5.46
CA LEU A 170 10.39 -4.61 -4.22
C LEU A 170 11.76 -5.30 -4.32
N GLU A 171 11.82 -6.51 -4.89
CA GLU A 171 13.08 -7.22 -5.13
C GLU A 171 14.01 -6.44 -6.07
N LYS A 172 13.49 -5.81 -7.13
CA LYS A 172 14.28 -4.98 -8.04
C LYS A 172 14.85 -3.75 -7.34
N VAL A 173 14.04 -3.06 -6.53
CA VAL A 173 14.48 -1.88 -5.76
C VAL A 173 15.58 -2.30 -4.76
N SER A 174 15.32 -3.34 -3.97
CA SER A 174 16.29 -3.86 -3.00
C SER A 174 17.61 -4.28 -3.66
N ARG A 175 17.54 -4.97 -4.80
CA ARG A 175 18.75 -5.37 -5.55
C ARG A 175 19.50 -4.17 -6.13
N SER A 176 18.79 -3.14 -6.59
CA SER A 176 19.41 -1.90 -7.09
C SER A 176 20.15 -1.17 -5.98
N ASP A 177 19.56 -1.09 -4.80
CA ASP A 177 20.19 -0.45 -3.64
C ASP A 177 21.41 -1.24 -3.16
N GLN A 178 21.32 -2.57 -3.13
CA GLN A 178 22.47 -3.44 -2.80
C GLN A 178 23.61 -3.25 -3.79
N LEU A 179 23.34 -3.26 -5.10
CA LEU A 179 24.35 -3.02 -6.13
C LEU A 179 25.01 -1.64 -6.00
N ARG A 180 24.24 -0.60 -5.65
CA ARG A 180 24.79 0.74 -5.37
C ARG A 180 25.78 0.72 -4.22
N VAL A 181 25.46 0.03 -3.14
CA VAL A 181 26.33 -0.09 -1.97
C VAL A 181 27.60 -0.88 -2.31
N ASP A 182 27.46 -2.01 -2.97
CA ASP A 182 28.58 -2.86 -3.37
C ASP A 182 29.52 -2.11 -4.31
N LEU A 183 28.99 -1.36 -5.28
CA LEU A 183 29.80 -0.53 -6.16
C LEU A 183 30.56 0.55 -5.40
N ILE A 184 29.86 1.31 -4.52
CA ILE A 184 30.52 2.39 -3.75
C ILE A 184 31.57 1.79 -2.81
N THR A 185 31.31 0.65 -2.19
CA THR A 185 32.26 -0.04 -1.29
C THR A 185 33.49 -0.47 -2.05
N ASN A 186 33.34 -1.15 -3.18
CA ASN A 186 34.47 -1.64 -3.98
C ASN A 186 35.27 -0.48 -4.56
N VAL A 187 34.61 0.52 -5.14
CA VAL A 187 35.28 1.71 -5.68
C VAL A 187 36.04 2.47 -4.58
N SER A 188 35.43 2.61 -3.39
CA SER A 188 36.09 3.29 -2.26
C SER A 188 37.34 2.56 -1.80
N HIS A 189 37.30 1.22 -1.73
CA HIS A 189 38.47 0.41 -1.40
C HIS A 189 39.57 0.55 -2.46
N ASP A 190 39.20 0.48 -3.73
CA ASP A 190 40.13 0.56 -4.85
C ASP A 190 40.72 1.96 -5.02
N LEU A 191 40.05 3.01 -4.55
CA LEU A 191 40.57 4.38 -4.49
C LEU A 191 41.45 4.60 -3.26
N LYS A 192 41.16 3.97 -2.12
CA LYS A 192 41.94 4.12 -0.88
C LYS A 192 43.37 3.62 -1.02
N THR A 193 43.58 2.50 -1.71
CA THR A 193 44.90 1.88 -1.89
C THR A 193 45.91 2.81 -2.61
N PRO A 194 45.60 3.34 -3.83
CA PRO A 194 46.51 4.25 -4.52
C PRO A 194 46.69 5.56 -3.76
N LEU A 195 45.66 6.07 -3.11
CA LEU A 195 45.72 7.31 -2.32
C LEU A 195 46.65 7.15 -1.12
N THR A 196 46.58 6.02 -0.41
CA THR A 196 47.52 5.73 0.70
C THR A 196 48.97 5.72 0.21
N SER A 197 49.23 5.17 -0.99
CA SER A 197 50.55 5.19 -1.60
C SER A 197 51.00 6.62 -1.92
N ILE A 198 50.14 7.46 -2.49
CA ILE A 198 50.40 8.86 -2.80
C ILE A 198 50.77 9.62 -1.50
N VAL A 199 49.98 9.49 -0.45
CA VAL A 199 50.22 10.14 0.84
C VAL A 199 51.58 9.65 1.41
N GLY A 200 51.84 8.35 1.39
CA GLY A 200 53.08 7.79 1.87
C GLY A 200 54.34 8.32 1.12
N TYR A 201 54.26 8.44 -0.21
CA TYR A 201 55.34 9.06 -0.98
C TYR A 201 55.49 10.57 -0.69
N LEU A 202 54.40 11.29 -0.49
CA LEU A 202 54.47 12.71 -0.10
C LEU A 202 55.15 12.89 1.27
N GLU A 203 54.88 11.99 2.23
CA GLU A 203 55.55 12.00 3.54
C GLU A 203 57.02 11.70 3.43
N LEU A 204 57.43 10.81 2.51
CA LEU A 204 58.85 10.55 2.25
C LEU A 204 59.54 11.76 1.61
N ILE A 205 58.89 12.38 0.62
CA ILE A 205 59.42 13.60 -0.04
C ILE A 205 59.59 14.74 0.97
N LYS A 206 58.67 14.91 1.92
CA LYS A 206 58.78 15.94 2.98
C LYS A 206 60.00 15.77 3.89
N LYS A 207 60.58 14.58 3.96
CA LYS A 207 61.77 14.28 4.76
C LYS A 207 63.08 14.63 4.04
N GLU A 208 63.03 14.87 2.73
CA GLU A 208 64.22 15.24 1.93
C GLU A 208 64.47 16.77 2.04
N GLU A 209 65.66 17.18 1.67
CA GLU A 209 66.00 18.61 1.55
C GLU A 209 65.29 19.21 0.32
N LEU A 210 64.24 19.97 0.55
CA LEU A 210 63.44 20.61 -0.48
C LEU A 210 63.73 22.13 -0.54
N SER A 211 63.74 22.67 -1.75
CA SER A 211 63.67 24.11 -1.90
C SER A 211 62.30 24.63 -1.41
N ASP A 212 62.21 25.89 -0.96
CA ASP A 212 60.98 26.49 -0.40
C ASP A 212 59.80 26.35 -1.38
N VAL A 213 60.02 26.54 -2.67
CA VAL A 213 58.99 26.42 -3.71
C VAL A 213 58.49 24.99 -3.84
N VAL A 214 59.40 24.00 -3.78
CA VAL A 214 59.00 22.58 -3.88
C VAL A 214 58.27 22.14 -2.61
N ARG A 215 58.72 22.65 -1.45
CA ARG A 215 58.02 22.41 -0.17
C ARG A 215 56.59 22.87 -0.20
N ASP A 216 56.35 24.11 -0.69
CA ASP A 216 55.00 24.65 -0.86
C ASP A 216 54.14 23.79 -1.77
N TYR A 217 54.66 23.29 -2.93
CA TYR A 217 53.94 22.38 -3.80
C TYR A 217 53.58 21.06 -3.11
N VAL A 218 54.52 20.48 -2.39
CA VAL A 218 54.31 19.24 -1.65
C VAL A 218 53.24 19.42 -0.58
N ASP A 219 53.21 20.55 0.13
CA ASP A 219 52.23 20.84 1.15
C ASP A 219 50.80 21.01 0.53
N VAL A 220 50.72 21.69 -0.60
CA VAL A 220 49.45 21.81 -1.34
C VAL A 220 48.94 20.46 -1.79
N ILE A 221 49.80 19.62 -2.39
CA ILE A 221 49.43 18.27 -2.87
C ILE A 221 49.02 17.40 -1.68
N SER A 222 49.78 17.45 -0.58
CA SER A 222 49.50 16.70 0.65
C SER A 222 48.12 17.05 1.23
N THR A 223 47.82 18.35 1.30
CA THR A 223 46.51 18.84 1.74
C THR A 223 45.37 18.35 0.83
N ARG A 224 45.57 18.38 -0.50
CA ARG A 224 44.58 17.89 -1.46
C ARG A 224 44.39 16.38 -1.38
N ALA A 225 45.46 15.60 -1.21
CA ALA A 225 45.41 14.15 -1.03
C ALA A 225 44.66 13.78 0.27
N GLY A 226 44.92 14.50 1.38
CA GLY A 226 44.18 14.34 2.63
C GLY A 226 42.67 14.56 2.45
N LYS A 227 42.28 15.69 1.81
CA LYS A 227 40.86 15.99 1.52
C LYS A 227 40.23 14.92 0.66
N LEU A 228 40.92 14.35 -0.33
CA LEU A 228 40.42 13.26 -1.15
C LEU A 228 40.19 11.99 -0.29
N GLY A 229 41.10 11.69 0.63
CA GLY A 229 40.93 10.58 1.57
C GLY A 229 39.73 10.70 2.47
N GLU A 230 39.50 11.89 3.01
CA GLU A 230 38.27 12.19 3.80
C GLU A 230 37.00 12.02 2.97
N MET A 231 36.99 12.48 1.71
CA MET A 231 35.85 12.28 0.80
C MET A 231 35.54 10.80 0.56
N ILE A 232 36.56 10.00 0.27
CA ILE A 232 36.41 8.56 0.03
C ILE A 232 35.89 7.86 1.28
N ASN A 233 36.41 8.17 2.45
CA ASN A 233 35.95 7.62 3.72
C ASN A 233 34.52 8.03 4.04
N SER A 234 34.13 9.29 3.77
CA SER A 234 32.79 9.79 3.97
C SER A 234 31.78 9.11 3.04
N LEU A 235 32.15 8.92 1.76
CA LEU A 235 31.32 8.22 0.78
C LEU A 235 31.11 6.75 1.16
N PHE A 236 32.15 6.06 1.61
CA PHE A 236 32.06 4.69 2.10
C PHE A 236 31.13 4.55 3.31
N SER A 237 31.33 5.42 4.31
CA SER A 237 30.52 5.45 5.53
C SER A 237 29.04 5.73 5.21
N LEU A 238 28.78 6.64 4.28
CA LEU A 238 27.44 6.96 3.81
C LEU A 238 26.79 5.78 3.07
N ALA A 239 27.55 5.09 2.23
CA ALA A 239 27.05 3.91 1.52
C ALA A 239 26.68 2.79 2.48
N LYS A 240 27.56 2.49 3.45
CA LYS A 240 27.34 1.49 4.50
C LYS A 240 26.10 1.83 5.33
N ALA A 241 25.93 3.05 5.75
CA ALA A 241 24.78 3.49 6.54
C ALA A 241 23.46 3.45 5.74
N SER A 242 23.52 3.75 4.43
CA SER A 242 22.38 3.75 3.54
C SER A 242 21.85 2.36 3.21
N SER A 243 22.68 1.31 3.33
CA SER A 243 22.28 -0.08 3.06
C SER A 243 21.48 -0.74 4.18
N GLY A 244 21.34 -0.09 5.32
CA GLY A 244 20.74 -0.68 6.51
C GLY A 244 21.60 -1.77 7.18
N ASN A 245 22.76 -2.12 6.62
CA ASN A 245 23.69 -3.13 7.16
C ASN A 245 24.69 -2.53 8.16
N VAL A 246 24.20 -1.64 9.03
CA VAL A 246 25.05 -1.05 10.08
C VAL A 246 24.87 -1.84 11.35
N GLU A 247 25.97 -2.41 11.85
CA GLU A 247 26.00 -2.93 13.21
C GLU A 247 26.09 -1.74 14.16
N LEU A 248 25.00 -1.44 14.85
CA LEU A 248 24.92 -0.37 15.83
C LEU A 248 25.33 -0.91 17.20
N HIS A 249 26.33 -0.27 17.82
CA HIS A 249 26.74 -0.51 19.20
C HIS A 249 26.04 0.48 20.12
N LYS A 250 24.76 0.20 20.45
CA LYS A 250 23.96 1.08 21.27
C LYS A 250 24.38 1.01 22.73
N GLU A 251 24.62 2.17 23.31
CA GLU A 251 24.94 2.39 24.71
C GLU A 251 24.19 3.61 25.25
N THR A 252 24.14 3.76 26.57
CA THR A 252 23.57 4.97 27.18
C THR A 252 24.67 5.98 27.38
N PHE A 253 24.50 7.17 26.84
CA PHE A 253 25.42 8.31 27.03
C PHE A 253 24.64 9.62 27.15
N GLU A 254 25.28 10.64 27.73
CA GLU A 254 24.68 11.97 27.89
C GLU A 254 25.01 12.86 26.69
N LEU A 255 23.98 13.40 26.04
CA LEU A 255 24.11 14.28 24.87
C LEU A 255 24.91 15.54 25.20
N ASN A 256 24.69 16.17 26.36
CA ASN A 256 25.39 17.37 26.75
C ASN A 256 26.91 17.11 26.88
N ARG A 257 27.32 16.00 27.48
CA ARG A 257 28.73 15.63 27.57
C ARG A 257 29.37 15.37 26.21
N LEU A 258 28.62 14.73 25.31
CA LEU A 258 29.08 14.53 23.96
C LEU A 258 29.34 15.87 23.22
N MET A 259 28.44 16.84 23.40
CA MET A 259 28.61 18.17 22.83
C MET A 259 29.82 18.90 23.43
N GLU A 260 30.05 18.81 24.75
CA GLU A 260 31.22 19.38 25.41
C GLU A 260 32.53 18.77 24.86
N GLN A 261 32.56 17.46 24.64
CA GLN A 261 33.71 16.79 24.02
C GLN A 261 33.98 17.32 22.61
N ILE A 262 32.93 17.45 21.77
CA ILE A 262 33.07 17.99 20.42
C ILE A 262 33.61 19.43 20.44
N PHE A 263 33.16 20.26 21.36
CA PHE A 263 33.71 21.61 21.49
C PHE A 263 35.15 21.62 21.90
N ALA A 264 35.58 20.69 22.78
CA ALA A 264 36.97 20.55 23.16
C ALA A 264 37.82 20.06 21.98
N ASP A 265 37.34 19.08 21.21
CA ASP A 265 38.08 18.53 20.06
C ASP A 265 38.20 19.55 18.90
N MET A 266 37.25 20.49 18.80
CA MET A 266 37.20 21.53 17.73
C MET A 266 37.59 22.95 18.21
N ASP A 267 38.11 23.08 19.41
CA ASP A 267 38.37 24.39 20.07
C ASP A 267 39.24 25.32 19.22
N ASP A 268 40.31 24.80 18.61
CA ASP A 268 41.20 25.58 17.75
C ASP A 268 40.45 26.12 16.52
N TRP A 269 39.64 25.29 15.86
CA TRP A 269 38.87 25.72 14.69
C TRP A 269 37.80 26.72 15.05
N ILE A 270 37.16 26.55 16.20
CA ILE A 270 36.15 27.50 16.73
C ILE A 270 36.80 28.84 16.99
N LYS A 271 37.99 28.89 17.63
CA LYS A 271 38.73 30.13 17.91
C LYS A 271 39.19 30.82 16.64
N GLU A 272 39.72 30.09 15.69
CA GLU A 272 40.19 30.63 14.40
C GLU A 272 39.04 31.18 13.52
N SER A 273 37.83 30.63 13.64
CA SER A 273 36.67 31.03 12.84
C SER A 273 36.18 32.44 13.13
N GLY A 274 36.49 32.99 14.32
CA GLY A 274 35.96 34.26 14.80
C GLY A 274 34.45 34.26 15.09
N LEU A 275 33.82 33.08 15.12
CA LEU A 275 32.39 32.89 15.47
C LEU A 275 32.22 32.77 16.99
N LYS A 276 31.08 33.27 17.48
CA LYS A 276 30.73 33.11 18.89
C LYS A 276 29.73 31.98 19.07
N PHE A 277 30.16 30.86 19.64
CA PHE A 277 29.29 29.76 20.00
C PHE A 277 28.55 30.11 21.30
N VAL A 278 27.22 29.93 21.28
CA VAL A 278 26.31 30.22 22.41
C VAL A 278 25.54 28.92 22.69
N THR A 279 25.91 28.25 23.78
CA THR A 279 25.29 27.03 24.22
C THR A 279 24.12 27.27 25.15
N GLN A 280 22.99 26.65 24.90
CA GLN A 280 21.79 26.59 25.74
C GLN A 280 21.42 25.12 25.97
N LEU A 281 22.25 24.46 26.75
CA LEU A 281 22.05 23.04 27.06
C LEU A 281 21.05 22.95 28.22
N THR A 282 20.11 22.03 28.09
CA THR A 282 19.12 21.75 29.15
C THR A 282 19.80 21.23 30.41
N GLU A 283 19.26 21.58 31.59
CA GLU A 283 19.70 21.02 32.87
C GLU A 283 19.01 19.67 33.18
N GLU A 284 18.00 19.29 32.37
CA GLU A 284 17.35 18.00 32.49
C GLU A 284 18.29 16.85 32.09
N ASP A 285 17.96 15.62 32.50
CA ASP A 285 18.65 14.42 32.08
C ASP A 285 18.65 14.29 30.55
N THR A 286 19.86 14.27 29.96
CA THR A 286 20.11 14.17 28.52
C THR A 286 20.57 12.79 28.09
N ALA A 287 20.38 11.76 28.93
CA ALA A 287 20.75 10.38 28.62
C ALA A 287 19.91 9.87 27.42
N ILE A 288 20.61 9.38 26.43
CA ILE A 288 20.02 8.74 25.22
C ILE A 288 20.62 7.35 25.04
N TYR A 289 19.78 6.40 24.61
CA TYR A 289 20.21 5.03 24.26
C TYR A 289 20.41 4.92 22.75
N SER A 290 21.65 5.09 22.31
CA SER A 290 22.00 5.16 20.88
C SER A 290 23.46 4.74 20.68
N ASP A 291 23.95 4.79 19.42
CA ASP A 291 25.36 4.58 19.12
C ASP A 291 26.13 5.91 19.23
N ASN A 292 27.02 5.98 20.24
CA ASN A 292 27.79 7.17 20.55
C ASN A 292 28.70 7.61 19.39
N SER A 293 29.34 6.68 18.69
CA SER A 293 30.25 6.98 17.60
C SER A 293 29.55 7.60 16.40
N TYR A 294 28.35 7.07 16.04
CA TYR A 294 27.52 7.67 14.98
C TYR A 294 26.98 9.02 15.38
N PHE A 295 26.54 9.15 16.65
CA PHE A 295 26.00 10.40 17.14
C PHE A 295 27.07 11.50 17.23
N TYR A 296 28.30 11.15 17.64
CA TYR A 296 29.46 12.06 17.60
C TYR A 296 29.66 12.61 16.18
N ARG A 297 29.64 11.73 15.16
CA ARG A 297 29.79 12.16 13.77
C ARG A 297 28.66 13.05 13.26
N ILE A 298 27.43 12.82 13.72
CA ILE A 298 26.29 13.71 13.43
C ILE A 298 26.58 15.10 13.96
N CYS A 299 26.90 15.22 15.24
CA CYS A 299 27.18 16.50 15.89
C CYS A 299 28.38 17.21 15.29
N GLN A 300 29.47 16.48 15.04
CA GLN A 300 30.68 17.00 14.39
C GLN A 300 30.35 17.61 13.02
N ASN A 301 29.64 16.87 12.15
CA ASN A 301 29.27 17.39 10.83
C ASN A 301 28.38 18.64 10.91
N LEU A 302 27.50 18.74 11.90
CA LEU A 302 26.65 19.92 12.08
C LEU A 302 27.45 21.12 12.57
N VAL A 303 28.41 20.93 13.49
CA VAL A 303 29.32 21.98 13.97
C VAL A 303 30.26 22.44 12.85
N GLU A 304 30.84 21.50 12.08
CA GLU A 304 31.67 21.83 10.91
C GLU A 304 30.90 22.62 9.85
N ASN A 305 29.63 22.27 9.60
CA ASN A 305 28.77 23.04 8.70
C ASN A 305 28.55 24.47 9.22
N ALA A 306 28.30 24.61 10.52
CA ALA A 306 28.15 25.95 11.12
C ALA A 306 29.43 26.78 11.00
N LEU A 307 30.61 26.18 11.27
CA LEU A 307 31.90 26.86 11.10
C LEU A 307 32.13 27.30 9.66
N LYS A 308 31.75 26.51 8.69
CA LYS A 308 32.03 26.68 7.28
C LYS A 308 31.15 27.70 6.57
N TYR A 309 29.86 27.73 6.95
CA TYR A 309 28.84 28.46 6.22
C TYR A 309 28.30 29.68 6.95
N SER A 310 28.75 29.92 8.19
CA SER A 310 28.35 31.13 8.92
C SER A 310 29.04 32.38 8.42
N ALA A 311 28.34 33.47 8.45
CA ALA A 311 28.90 34.81 8.23
C ALA A 311 29.90 35.13 9.36
N LYS A 312 31.06 35.71 9.01
CA LYS A 312 32.10 36.04 9.98
C LYS A 312 31.58 37.00 11.07
N GLY A 313 32.01 36.79 12.29
CA GLY A 313 31.63 37.61 13.44
C GLY A 313 30.20 37.41 13.95
N THR A 314 29.47 36.40 13.42
CA THR A 314 28.13 36.07 13.88
C THR A 314 28.15 35.04 15.02
N ARG A 315 26.96 34.65 15.46
CA ARG A 315 26.77 33.68 16.54
C ARG A 315 26.24 32.37 16.01
N VAL A 316 26.70 31.25 16.57
CA VAL A 316 26.13 29.91 16.40
C VAL A 316 25.45 29.52 17.71
N PHE A 317 24.17 29.22 17.64
CA PHE A 317 23.38 28.81 18.80
C PHE A 317 23.22 27.28 18.79
N ILE A 318 23.51 26.66 19.93
CA ILE A 318 23.35 25.22 20.13
C ILE A 318 22.45 25.00 21.31
N LYS A 319 21.35 24.27 21.07
CA LYS A 319 20.33 23.98 22.08
C LYS A 319 20.10 22.50 22.20
N THR A 320 19.96 22.05 23.44
CA THR A 320 19.42 20.72 23.74
C THR A 320 18.15 20.87 24.58
N TYR A 321 17.12 20.13 24.25
CA TYR A 321 15.85 20.15 24.99
C TYR A 321 15.05 18.88 24.76
N LYS A 322 14.14 18.57 25.67
CA LYS A 322 13.16 17.51 25.50
C LYS A 322 11.91 18.03 24.80
N LYS A 323 11.40 17.24 23.84
CA LYS A 323 10.16 17.54 23.15
C LYS A 323 9.19 16.40 23.37
N GLU A 324 7.95 16.71 23.75
CA GLU A 324 6.87 15.73 23.83
C GLU A 324 6.51 15.26 22.40
N ALA A 325 6.52 13.94 22.18
CA ALA A 325 6.12 13.29 20.94
C ALA A 325 5.08 12.21 21.25
N GLY A 326 3.83 12.62 21.48
CA GLY A 326 2.75 11.73 21.92
C GLY A 326 2.97 11.23 23.36
N THR A 327 3.20 9.93 23.55
CA THR A 327 3.48 9.30 24.86
C THR A 327 4.96 9.32 25.23
N ASP A 328 5.86 9.56 24.28
CA ASP A 328 7.31 9.48 24.46
C ASP A 328 7.95 10.85 24.45
N GLN A 329 9.05 11.01 25.20
CA GLN A 329 9.88 12.21 25.16
C GLN A 329 11.06 11.98 24.24
N LYS A 330 11.24 12.83 23.23
CA LYS A 330 12.40 12.82 22.34
C LYS A 330 13.40 13.87 22.78
N MET A 331 14.69 13.49 22.84
CA MET A 331 15.78 14.43 23.00
C MET A 331 16.05 15.15 21.68
N VAL A 332 16.17 16.47 21.70
CA VAL A 332 16.39 17.31 20.53
C VAL A 332 17.70 18.07 20.66
N LEU A 333 18.52 18.00 19.61
CA LEU A 333 19.66 18.87 19.37
C LEU A 333 19.31 19.84 18.26
N GLU A 334 19.43 21.14 18.52
CA GLU A 334 19.17 22.21 17.54
C GLU A 334 20.45 23.05 17.40
N ILE A 335 20.95 23.19 16.16
CA ILE A 335 22.07 24.07 15.83
C ILE A 335 21.58 25.12 14.85
N THR A 336 21.73 26.38 15.22
CA THR A 336 21.31 27.52 14.41
C THR A 336 22.49 28.44 14.13
N ASN A 337 22.73 28.72 12.87
CA ASN A 337 23.76 29.66 12.44
C ASN A 337 23.21 30.68 11.43
N THR A 338 23.86 31.82 11.32
CA THR A 338 23.55 32.89 10.33
C THR A 338 24.42 32.63 9.10
N SER A 339 23.80 32.41 7.94
CA SER A 339 24.50 32.13 6.68
C SER A 339 25.29 33.34 6.19
N GLY A 340 26.44 33.10 5.58
CA GLY A 340 27.26 34.08 4.90
C GLY A 340 26.82 34.37 3.46
N TYR A 341 25.78 33.72 2.97
CA TYR A 341 25.25 33.85 1.62
C TYR A 341 23.72 33.68 1.62
N GLU A 342 23.09 34.13 0.57
CA GLU A 342 21.65 34.01 0.37
C GLU A 342 21.24 32.54 0.18
N MET A 343 20.22 32.08 0.93
CA MET A 343 19.73 30.73 0.91
C MET A 343 18.44 30.68 0.09
N ASP A 344 18.56 30.30 -1.20
CA ASP A 344 17.49 30.21 -2.20
C ASP A 344 17.23 28.77 -2.68
N PHE A 345 17.49 27.80 -1.80
CA PHE A 345 17.34 26.38 -2.10
C PHE A 345 16.19 25.75 -1.30
N GLU A 346 15.59 24.71 -1.87
CA GLU A 346 14.64 23.88 -1.15
C GLU A 346 15.36 22.91 -0.20
N LYS A 347 14.69 22.53 0.90
CA LYS A 347 15.24 21.65 1.92
C LYS A 347 15.72 20.31 1.35
N GLU A 348 14.96 19.73 0.44
CA GLU A 348 15.23 18.47 -0.21
C GLU A 348 16.53 18.48 -1.01
N ASP A 349 16.79 19.60 -1.68
CA ASP A 349 17.97 19.77 -2.54
C ASP A 349 19.29 19.71 -1.76
N ILE A 350 19.34 20.23 -0.53
CA ILE A 350 20.56 20.27 0.27
C ILE A 350 20.81 19.03 1.12
N ILE A 351 19.80 18.19 1.32
CA ILE A 351 19.92 16.90 2.00
C ILE A 351 20.43 15.82 1.02
N GLU A 352 20.23 16.01 -0.28
CA GLU A 352 20.72 15.07 -1.29
C GLU A 352 22.25 15.02 -1.33
N ARG A 353 22.77 13.85 -1.74
CA ARG A 353 24.20 13.60 -1.82
C ARG A 353 24.87 14.51 -2.86
N PHE A 354 26.01 15.11 -2.50
CA PHE A 354 26.77 16.03 -3.34
C PHE A 354 26.01 17.33 -3.69
N SER A 355 24.88 17.59 -3.05
CA SER A 355 24.18 18.84 -3.25
C SER A 355 24.90 19.99 -2.54
N ARG A 356 25.01 21.10 -3.22
CA ARG A 356 25.51 22.37 -2.69
C ARG A 356 24.59 23.47 -3.20
N GLY A 357 24.17 24.37 -2.34
CA GLY A 357 23.53 25.60 -2.80
C GLY A 357 24.41 26.29 -3.87
N ASP A 358 23.84 26.72 -4.98
CA ASP A 358 24.59 27.21 -6.15
C ASP A 358 25.63 28.28 -5.81
N LYS A 359 25.35 29.13 -4.83
CA LYS A 359 26.27 30.19 -4.37
C LYS A 359 27.35 29.72 -3.38
N ALA A 360 27.17 28.52 -2.77
CA ALA A 360 28.15 27.90 -1.89
C ALA A 360 29.25 27.12 -2.64
N ARG A 361 29.19 27.04 -3.97
CA ARG A 361 30.17 26.33 -4.80
C ARG A 361 31.62 26.84 -4.65
N THR A 362 31.81 28.08 -4.23
CA THR A 362 33.12 28.67 -3.98
C THR A 362 33.68 28.33 -2.60
N SER A 363 32.87 27.84 -1.65
CA SER A 363 33.33 27.41 -0.33
C SER A 363 33.93 25.99 -0.38
N GLU A 364 35.00 25.77 0.40
CA GLU A 364 35.61 24.46 0.55
C GLU A 364 34.69 23.48 1.27
N GLY A 365 34.13 22.49 0.56
CA GLY A 365 33.29 21.46 1.15
C GLY A 365 32.91 20.37 0.15
N ASN A 366 32.66 19.15 0.64
CA ASN A 366 32.41 17.98 -0.20
C ASN A 366 30.92 17.77 -0.53
N GLY A 367 30.01 18.58 0.06
CA GLY A 367 28.56 18.43 -0.11
C GLY A 367 27.98 17.12 0.48
N LEU A 368 28.70 16.47 1.38
CA LEU A 368 28.29 15.19 1.98
C LEU A 368 27.81 15.32 3.43
N GLY A 369 28.14 16.42 4.14
CA GLY A 369 27.92 16.56 5.58
C GLY A 369 26.45 16.36 5.99
N LEU A 370 25.50 17.08 5.36
CA LEU A 370 24.08 16.95 5.68
C LEU A 370 23.48 15.61 5.23
N ALA A 371 23.97 15.04 4.13
CA ALA A 371 23.58 13.69 3.71
C ALA A 371 24.03 12.62 4.71
N ILE A 372 25.24 12.79 5.29
CA ILE A 372 25.74 11.92 6.37
C ILE A 372 24.86 12.05 7.60
N VAL A 373 24.55 13.29 8.04
CA VAL A 373 23.66 13.56 9.19
C VAL A 373 22.31 12.90 8.98
N SER A 374 21.66 13.15 7.85
CA SER A 374 20.32 12.58 7.54
C SER A 374 20.36 11.06 7.55
N THR A 375 21.38 10.46 6.91
CA THR A 375 21.49 8.98 6.84
C THR A 375 21.74 8.37 8.20
N TYR A 376 22.63 8.95 9.01
CA TYR A 376 22.95 8.43 10.34
C TYR A 376 21.80 8.60 11.33
N VAL A 377 21.15 9.76 11.35
CA VAL A 377 19.97 9.98 12.19
C VAL A 377 18.88 8.96 11.88
N LYS A 378 18.63 8.71 10.58
CA LYS A 378 17.66 7.69 10.13
C LYS A 378 18.09 6.27 10.55
N ALA A 379 19.36 5.92 10.45
CA ALA A 379 19.89 4.63 10.88
C ALA A 379 19.75 4.41 12.40
N LEU A 380 19.88 5.48 13.20
CA LEU A 380 19.67 5.47 14.64
C LEU A 380 18.19 5.47 15.06
N GLY A 381 17.25 5.64 14.12
CA GLY A 381 15.80 5.68 14.38
C GLY A 381 15.30 7.07 14.78
N GLY A 382 16.09 8.11 14.57
CA GLY A 382 15.74 9.50 14.83
C GLY A 382 15.14 10.21 13.61
N GLU A 383 14.87 11.50 13.79
CA GLU A 383 14.36 12.42 12.76
C GLU A 383 15.32 13.59 12.58
N PHE A 384 15.60 13.95 11.33
CA PHE A 384 16.42 15.11 10.96
C PHE A 384 15.58 16.12 10.19
N ASP A 385 15.61 17.36 10.62
CA ASP A 385 14.88 18.46 9.97
C ASP A 385 15.76 19.68 9.79
N ILE A 386 15.51 20.44 8.73
CA ILE A 386 16.18 21.69 8.42
C ILE A 386 15.13 22.77 8.26
N LYS A 387 15.38 23.92 8.87
CA LYS A 387 14.57 25.13 8.68
C LYS A 387 15.47 26.28 8.26
N VAL A 388 15.04 26.98 7.24
CA VAL A 388 15.66 28.21 6.77
C VAL A 388 14.68 29.34 7.04
N ASP A 389 15.14 30.37 7.74
CA ASP A 389 14.36 31.58 8.03
C ASP A 389 15.25 32.78 7.77
N CYS A 390 14.99 33.46 6.65
CA CYS A 390 15.86 34.52 6.14
C CYS A 390 17.32 34.05 6.03
N ASP A 391 18.23 34.67 6.81
CA ASP A 391 19.65 34.30 6.84
C ASP A 391 19.98 33.23 7.89
N GLN A 392 18.98 32.71 8.60
CA GLN A 392 19.20 31.67 9.61
C GLN A 392 18.99 30.26 9.07
N PHE A 393 20.03 29.47 9.17
CA PHE A 393 20.01 28.02 8.93
C PHE A 393 19.91 27.31 10.26
N LYS A 394 18.91 26.45 10.39
CA LYS A 394 18.63 25.67 11.59
C LYS A 394 18.57 24.19 11.27
N ALA A 395 19.47 23.42 11.86
CA ALA A 395 19.49 21.96 11.82
C ALA A 395 18.94 21.39 13.13
N ILE A 396 18.00 20.46 13.02
CA ILE A 396 17.28 19.87 14.15
C ILE A 396 17.40 18.35 14.06
N VAL A 397 17.95 17.74 15.10
CA VAL A 397 18.05 16.28 15.26
C VAL A 397 17.21 15.89 16.47
N SER A 398 16.29 14.93 16.30
CA SER A 398 15.47 14.36 17.38
C SER A 398 15.60 12.84 17.44
N ILE A 399 15.83 12.31 18.65
CA ILE A 399 16.04 10.89 18.90
C ILE A 399 15.30 10.46 20.18
#